data_02d54b51994c70ff6d6bd48cbe23f319
#
_entry.id   02d54b51994c70ff6d6bd48cbe23f319
#
_cell.length_a   1.000
_cell.length_b   1.000
_cell.length_c   1.000
_cell.angle_alpha   90.00
_cell.angle_beta   90.00
_cell.angle_gamma   90.00
#
_symmetry.space_group_name_H-M   'P 1'
#
loop_
_entity.id
_entity.type
_entity.pdbx_description
1 polymer ?
#
loop_
_entity_poly.entity_id
_entity_poly.type
_entity_poly.pdbx_seq_one_letter_code
_entity_poly.pdbx_strand_id
1 'polypeptide(L)'
;MLVRVKHIIGVLIVLLMFTSCDKIRFHVNYVSGPSLMLNVTCDINNSGPDYFVAVECDANQGTSYIVRTQSVGPEEQTEDDRYTLRCIIDLYRVINSQSEFVERRINMVNMRDLSIPAAQFNVNAEEYRVLVWCDYVRSSEIEESLCYKTDDLKNILYNDIEIKDNNMKDAFTAMANVNLRDYKSILTGIYDISEHLTLERPNGFMKCVTTDIKEFAANNDTDEITCVMSYVQYVAAGYSVEEQKPNNFEIERTFTSTVSTKDFSANGELVLCYDCIFVNGKQTNVKVNMAFYNGRMTLVNNQLVKDDGTIVPFEDCITSWSNISVPLKKNMETIVSGRLLTTSFDPGGIGINPGFEDEIIIPWND
;
A
#
# COMPACT_ATOMS: atom_id res chain seq x y z
N MET A 1 -41.50 -1.49 -78.93
CA MET A 1 -40.13 -1.90 -78.48
C MET A 1 -39.81 -1.46 -77.11
N LEU A 2 -40.24 -0.28 -76.63
CA LEU A 2 -39.90 0.30 -75.28
C LEU A 2 -40.50 -0.51 -74.12
N VAL A 3 -41.65 -1.14 -74.24
CA VAL A 3 -42.35 -1.85 -73.17
C VAL A 3 -41.64 -3.16 -72.76
N ARG A 4 -41.09 -3.90 -73.76
CA ARG A 4 -40.34 -5.13 -73.48
C ARG A 4 -39.01 -4.94 -72.78
N VAL A 5 -38.36 -3.81 -73.03
CA VAL A 5 -37.10 -3.47 -72.39
C VAL A 5 -37.30 -3.16 -70.87
N LYS A 6 -38.39 -2.50 -70.49
CA LYS A 6 -38.71 -2.22 -69.08
C LYS A 6 -38.98 -3.48 -68.27
N HIS A 7 -39.59 -4.50 -68.84
CA HIS A 7 -39.84 -5.78 -68.16
C HIS A 7 -38.57 -6.57 -67.98
N ILE A 8 -37.65 -6.56 -68.92
CA ILE A 8 -36.36 -7.25 -68.82
C ILE A 8 -35.47 -6.59 -67.74
N ILE A 9 -35.43 -5.26 -67.64
CA ILE A 9 -34.68 -4.55 -66.63
C ILE A 9 -35.29 -4.81 -65.25
N GLY A 10 -36.61 -4.83 -65.09
CA GLY A 10 -37.28 -5.14 -63.82
C GLY A 10 -36.97 -6.55 -63.32
N VAL A 11 -36.99 -7.56 -64.21
CA VAL A 11 -36.66 -8.96 -63.86
C VAL A 11 -35.16 -9.11 -63.53
N LEU A 12 -34.27 -8.38 -64.21
CA LEU A 12 -32.82 -8.39 -63.87
C LEU A 12 -32.51 -7.77 -62.53
N ILE A 13 -33.20 -6.69 -62.15
CA ILE A 13 -33.04 -6.02 -60.83
C ILE A 13 -33.55 -6.97 -59.72
N VAL A 14 -34.67 -7.63 -59.91
CA VAL A 14 -35.20 -8.60 -58.93
C VAL A 14 -34.28 -9.81 -58.82
N LEU A 15 -33.70 -10.32 -59.88
CA LEU A 15 -32.71 -11.40 -59.83
C LEU A 15 -31.41 -10.98 -59.14
N LEU A 16 -30.97 -9.74 -59.32
CA LEU A 16 -29.80 -9.19 -58.60
C LEU A 16 -30.04 -9.01 -57.10
N MET A 17 -31.28 -8.76 -56.68
CA MET A 17 -31.61 -8.67 -55.25
C MET A 17 -31.61 -10.06 -54.59
N PHE A 18 -31.90 -11.15 -55.28
CA PHE A 18 -31.85 -12.50 -54.73
C PHE A 18 -30.43 -13.10 -54.68
N THR A 19 -29.50 -12.58 -55.46
CA THR A 19 -28.10 -13.04 -55.42
C THR A 19 -27.24 -12.27 -54.43
N SER A 20 -27.78 -11.17 -53.85
CA SER A 20 -27.08 -10.36 -52.84
C SER A 20 -27.29 -10.85 -51.41
N CYS A 21 -28.20 -11.82 -51.17
CA CYS A 21 -28.50 -12.25 -49.80
C CYS A 21 -27.68 -13.44 -49.30
N ASP A 22 -26.82 -14.06 -50.12
CA ASP A 22 -26.12 -15.28 -49.71
C ASP A 22 -24.71 -15.10 -49.18
N LYS A 23 -24.30 -13.89 -48.81
CA LYS A 23 -22.97 -13.63 -48.22
C LYS A 23 -22.94 -12.73 -47.00
N ILE A 24 -24.00 -12.58 -46.26
CA ILE A 24 -23.89 -12.24 -44.86
C ILE A 24 -23.64 -13.55 -44.12
N ARG A 25 -22.45 -14.09 -44.26
CA ARG A 25 -21.91 -14.99 -43.25
C ARG A 25 -21.71 -14.11 -42.03
N PHE A 26 -22.66 -14.15 -41.11
CA PHE A 26 -22.34 -13.89 -39.74
C PHE A 26 -21.23 -14.90 -39.40
N HIS A 27 -19.98 -14.45 -39.39
CA HIS A 27 -18.97 -15.12 -38.61
C HIS A 27 -19.40 -14.92 -37.15
N VAL A 28 -20.40 -15.69 -36.75
CA VAL A 28 -20.53 -16.07 -35.37
C VAL A 28 -19.28 -16.88 -35.14
N ASN A 29 -18.27 -16.26 -34.60
CA ASN A 29 -17.21 -16.99 -33.95
C ASN A 29 -17.90 -17.78 -32.85
N TYR A 30 -18.35 -18.97 -33.17
CA TYR A 30 -18.66 -19.99 -32.20
C TYR A 30 -17.31 -20.23 -31.51
N VAL A 31 -17.09 -19.52 -30.42
CA VAL A 31 -16.11 -19.95 -29.44
C VAL A 31 -16.64 -21.30 -28.98
N SER A 32 -16.11 -22.36 -29.59
CA SER A 32 -16.46 -23.74 -29.25
C SER A 32 -15.83 -23.99 -27.86
N GLY A 33 -16.60 -23.81 -26.82
CA GLY A 33 -16.17 -24.01 -25.44
C GLY A 33 -17.22 -23.52 -24.46
N PRO A 34 -17.08 -23.84 -23.19
CA PRO A 34 -17.94 -23.32 -22.13
C PRO A 34 -17.71 -21.81 -21.96
N SER A 35 -18.76 -21.08 -21.64
CA SER A 35 -18.64 -19.71 -21.15
C SER A 35 -18.32 -19.79 -19.67
N LEU A 36 -17.15 -19.31 -19.26
CA LEU A 36 -16.71 -19.31 -17.88
C LEU A 36 -16.78 -17.90 -17.32
N MET A 37 -17.45 -17.73 -16.18
CA MET A 37 -17.48 -16.51 -15.39
C MET A 37 -16.67 -16.72 -14.14
N LEU A 38 -15.55 -16.01 -14.00
CA LEU A 38 -14.75 -15.99 -12.77
C LEU A 38 -15.23 -14.85 -11.89
N ASN A 39 -15.78 -15.19 -10.72
CA ASN A 39 -16.22 -14.25 -9.69
C ASN A 39 -15.14 -14.19 -8.62
N VAL A 40 -14.49 -13.03 -8.47
CA VAL A 40 -13.50 -12.77 -7.44
C VAL A 40 -14.14 -11.99 -6.32
N THR A 41 -14.14 -12.55 -5.12
CA THR A 41 -14.61 -11.90 -3.90
C THR A 41 -13.42 -11.68 -2.96
N CYS A 42 -13.43 -10.56 -2.25
CA CYS A 42 -12.34 -10.18 -1.38
C CYS A 42 -12.87 -9.72 -0.03
N ASP A 43 -12.19 -10.14 1.05
CA ASP A 43 -12.38 -9.62 2.40
C ASP A 43 -11.10 -8.98 2.90
N ILE A 44 -11.20 -7.83 3.56
CA ILE A 44 -10.07 -7.19 4.19
C ILE A 44 -9.87 -7.79 5.58
N ASN A 45 -8.68 -8.34 5.83
CA ASN A 45 -8.27 -8.67 7.19
C ASN A 45 -7.95 -7.38 7.93
N ASN A 46 -8.96 -6.81 8.58
CA ASN A 46 -8.84 -5.60 9.39
C ASN A 46 -8.53 -5.90 10.87
N SER A 47 -8.07 -7.11 11.18
CA SER A 47 -7.49 -7.33 12.49
C SER A 47 -6.32 -6.36 12.64
N GLY A 48 -6.35 -5.53 13.66
CA GLY A 48 -5.23 -4.65 14.00
C GLY A 48 -3.95 -5.49 14.16
N PRO A 49 -2.79 -4.85 14.21
CA PRO A 49 -1.54 -5.55 14.39
C PRO A 49 -1.62 -6.44 15.63
N ASP A 50 -1.48 -7.75 15.43
CA ASP A 50 -1.57 -8.77 16.50
C ASP A 50 -0.41 -8.66 17.48
N TYR A 51 0.62 -7.88 17.13
CA TYR A 51 1.89 -7.82 17.83
C TYR A 51 2.37 -6.41 18.00
N PHE A 52 2.98 -6.20 19.15
CA PHE A 52 3.51 -4.95 19.55
C PHE A 52 4.94 -5.14 20.05
N VAL A 53 5.89 -4.46 19.43
CA VAL A 53 7.26 -4.34 19.90
C VAL A 53 7.49 -2.92 20.34
N ALA A 54 7.95 -2.75 21.58
CA ALA A 54 8.43 -1.46 22.05
C ALA A 54 9.96 -1.41 21.96
N VAL A 55 10.47 -0.36 21.34
CA VAL A 55 11.88 0.03 21.36
C VAL A 55 11.98 1.18 22.34
N GLU A 56 12.50 0.93 23.54
CA GLU A 56 12.69 1.99 24.55
C GLU A 56 14.02 2.68 24.33
N CYS A 57 13.96 4.00 24.17
CA CYS A 57 15.12 4.87 24.00
C CYS A 57 15.53 5.48 25.34
N ASP A 58 16.76 5.18 25.79
CA ASP A 58 17.37 5.75 26.99
C ASP A 58 18.70 6.40 26.61
N ALA A 59 18.87 7.67 26.93
CA ALA A 59 20.07 8.43 26.60
C ALA A 59 21.37 7.86 27.21
N ASN A 60 21.28 7.09 28.29
CA ASN A 60 22.42 6.51 28.97
C ASN A 60 22.73 5.06 28.54
N GLN A 61 21.72 4.34 28.06
CA GLN A 61 21.79 2.91 27.78
C GLN A 61 21.59 2.58 26.30
N GLY A 62 21.23 3.56 25.48
CA GLY A 62 20.89 3.34 24.08
C GLY A 62 19.46 2.84 23.91
N THR A 63 19.28 1.77 23.13
CA THR A 63 17.95 1.19 22.88
C THR A 63 17.81 -0.16 23.55
N SER A 64 16.65 -0.40 24.16
CA SER A 64 16.23 -1.71 24.66
C SER A 64 14.95 -2.15 23.96
N TYR A 65 14.72 -3.46 23.90
CA TYR A 65 13.57 -4.02 23.21
C TYR A 65 12.66 -4.72 24.21
N ILE A 66 11.40 -4.33 24.24
CA ILE A 66 10.36 -4.96 25.04
C ILE A 66 9.31 -5.52 24.08
N VAL A 67 9.18 -6.83 24.05
CA VAL A 67 8.11 -7.50 23.30
C VAL A 67 6.83 -7.44 24.14
N ARG A 68 5.82 -6.79 23.62
CA ARG A 68 4.48 -6.77 24.22
C ARG A 68 3.52 -7.45 23.25
N THR A 69 2.82 -8.49 23.70
CA THR A 69 1.71 -9.09 22.98
C THR A 69 0.43 -8.40 23.41
N GLN A 70 -0.08 -7.53 22.58
CA GLN A 70 -1.40 -6.95 22.78
C GLN A 70 -2.06 -6.88 21.40
N SER A 71 -3.25 -7.49 21.26
CA SER A 71 -4.09 -7.19 20.11
C SER A 71 -4.51 -5.73 20.24
N VAL A 72 -4.01 -4.90 19.35
CA VAL A 72 -4.57 -3.58 19.15
C VAL A 72 -5.90 -3.82 18.47
N GLY A 73 -7.00 -3.48 19.15
CA GLY A 73 -8.31 -3.49 18.50
C GLY A 73 -8.27 -2.62 17.24
N PRO A 74 -9.21 -2.78 16.32
CA PRO A 74 -9.29 -1.93 15.15
C PRO A 74 -9.21 -0.47 15.62
N GLU A 75 -8.20 0.27 15.13
CA GLU A 75 -8.20 1.71 15.33
C GLU A 75 -9.54 2.22 14.79
N GLU A 76 -10.26 3.01 15.60
CA GLU A 76 -11.41 3.74 15.09
C GLU A 76 -10.89 4.60 13.92
N GLN A 77 -11.16 4.12 12.71
CA GLN A 77 -10.88 4.91 11.52
C GLN A 77 -11.74 6.15 11.65
N THR A 78 -11.11 7.29 11.86
CA THR A 78 -11.78 8.57 11.76
C THR A 78 -12.34 8.64 10.34
N GLU A 79 -13.68 8.62 10.21
CA GLU A 79 -14.36 8.82 8.92
C GLU A 79 -13.95 10.21 8.41
N ASP A 80 -12.90 10.26 7.60
CA ASP A 80 -12.55 11.43 6.84
C ASP A 80 -13.14 11.26 5.43
N ASP A 81 -14.28 11.91 5.19
CA ASP A 81 -15.01 11.85 3.91
C ASP A 81 -14.15 12.24 2.69
N ARG A 82 -12.96 12.82 2.92
CA ARG A 82 -12.02 13.17 1.86
C ARG A 82 -11.32 11.97 1.24
N TYR A 83 -11.25 10.86 1.98
CA TYR A 83 -10.53 9.65 1.56
C TYR A 83 -11.43 8.43 1.59
N THR A 84 -11.13 7.48 0.73
CA THR A 84 -11.84 6.20 0.65
C THR A 84 -10.86 5.10 0.23
N LEU A 85 -11.20 3.85 0.51
CA LEU A 85 -10.43 2.70 0.08
C LEU A 85 -10.88 2.27 -1.33
N ARG A 86 -9.91 2.13 -2.21
CA ARG A 86 -10.06 1.58 -3.56
C ARG A 86 -9.47 0.18 -3.60
N CYS A 87 -10.14 -0.75 -4.27
CA CYS A 87 -9.66 -2.11 -4.52
C CYS A 87 -9.43 -2.31 -6.02
N ILE A 88 -8.21 -2.57 -6.42
CA ILE A 88 -7.79 -2.89 -7.79
C ILE A 88 -7.65 -4.41 -7.89
N ILE A 89 -8.30 -5.02 -8.89
CA ILE A 89 -8.25 -6.46 -9.15
C ILE A 89 -7.79 -6.65 -10.58
N ASP A 90 -6.58 -7.15 -10.76
CA ASP A 90 -5.98 -7.44 -12.06
C ASP A 90 -6.04 -8.94 -12.34
N LEU A 91 -6.51 -9.28 -13.51
CA LEU A 91 -6.47 -10.65 -14.04
C LEU A 91 -5.34 -10.80 -15.04
N TYR A 92 -4.50 -11.79 -14.83
CA TYR A 92 -3.42 -12.18 -15.75
C TYR A 92 -3.65 -13.61 -16.21
N ARG A 93 -3.40 -13.88 -17.50
CA ARG A 93 -3.35 -15.22 -18.06
C ARG A 93 -1.93 -15.78 -17.93
N VAL A 94 -1.79 -17.05 -17.52
CA VAL A 94 -0.48 -17.68 -17.35
C VAL A 94 -0.17 -18.54 -18.59
N ILE A 95 0.87 -18.14 -19.35
CA ILE A 95 1.36 -18.84 -20.52
C ILE A 95 2.84 -19.12 -20.34
N ASN A 96 3.24 -20.38 -20.37
CA ASN A 96 4.64 -20.78 -20.22
C ASN A 96 5.32 -20.13 -18.98
N SER A 97 4.63 -20.12 -17.86
CA SER A 97 5.06 -19.49 -16.61
C SER A 97 5.22 -17.95 -16.64
N GLN A 98 4.78 -17.31 -17.71
CA GLN A 98 4.71 -15.85 -17.82
C GLN A 98 3.27 -15.38 -17.64
N SER A 99 3.10 -14.28 -16.92
CA SER A 99 1.79 -13.67 -16.69
C SER A 99 1.55 -12.53 -17.67
N GLU A 100 0.53 -12.67 -18.51
CA GLU A 100 0.07 -11.69 -19.49
C GLU A 100 -1.18 -11.00 -18.96
N PHE A 101 -1.18 -9.66 -18.90
CA PHE A 101 -2.33 -8.87 -18.44
C PHE A 101 -3.56 -9.10 -19.34
N VAL A 102 -4.71 -9.31 -18.71
CA VAL A 102 -5.99 -9.54 -19.41
C VAL A 102 -6.93 -8.36 -19.16
N GLU A 103 -7.23 -8.08 -17.92
CA GLU A 103 -8.25 -7.08 -17.55
C GLU A 103 -8.04 -6.57 -16.12
N ARG A 104 -8.44 -5.31 -15.88
CA ARG A 104 -8.47 -4.67 -14.56
C ARG A 104 -9.90 -4.32 -14.16
N ARG A 105 -10.24 -4.54 -12.91
CA ARG A 105 -11.43 -4.03 -12.25
C ARG A 105 -11.02 -3.14 -11.08
N ILE A 106 -11.74 -2.04 -10.91
CA ILE A 106 -11.56 -1.12 -9.79
C ILE A 106 -12.90 -1.01 -9.07
N ASN A 107 -12.92 -1.41 -7.81
CA ASN A 107 -14.09 -1.37 -6.94
C ASN A 107 -13.81 -0.45 -5.76
N MET A 108 -14.84 0.30 -5.33
CA MET A 108 -14.74 1.07 -4.10
C MET A 108 -15.16 0.20 -2.92
N VAL A 109 -14.38 0.27 -1.85
CA VAL A 109 -14.68 -0.42 -0.60
C VAL A 109 -15.76 0.36 0.15
N ASN A 110 -16.75 -0.33 0.68
CA ASN A 110 -17.69 0.30 1.59
C ASN A 110 -17.02 0.52 2.95
N MET A 111 -16.73 1.77 3.28
CA MET A 111 -15.99 2.15 4.49
C MET A 111 -16.70 1.79 5.80
N ARG A 112 -18.01 1.51 5.78
CA ARG A 112 -18.77 1.17 7.00
C ARG A 112 -18.55 -0.26 7.48
N ASP A 113 -18.42 -1.20 6.54
CA ASP A 113 -18.32 -2.64 6.82
C ASP A 113 -17.11 -3.29 6.10
N LEU A 114 -16.29 -2.49 5.41
CA LEU A 114 -15.14 -2.88 4.60
C LEU A 114 -15.46 -3.92 3.53
N SER A 115 -16.73 -4.00 3.10
CA SER A 115 -17.13 -4.90 2.04
C SER A 115 -16.66 -4.42 0.66
N ILE A 116 -16.20 -5.36 -0.14
CA ILE A 116 -15.72 -5.13 -1.50
C ILE A 116 -16.71 -5.78 -2.49
N PRO A 117 -17.27 -5.04 -3.44
CA PRO A 117 -18.08 -5.64 -4.48
C PRO A 117 -17.31 -6.71 -5.25
N ALA A 118 -17.96 -7.83 -5.58
CA ALA A 118 -17.34 -8.89 -6.37
C ALA A 118 -16.92 -8.38 -7.77
N ALA A 119 -15.74 -8.79 -8.22
CA ALA A 119 -15.30 -8.57 -9.59
C ALA A 119 -15.62 -9.79 -10.47
N GLN A 120 -16.15 -9.54 -11.65
CA GLN A 120 -16.54 -10.60 -12.60
C GLN A 120 -15.72 -10.49 -13.87
N PHE A 121 -15.17 -11.63 -14.30
CA PHE A 121 -14.35 -11.75 -15.52
C PHE A 121 -14.89 -12.86 -16.41
N ASN A 122 -15.10 -12.56 -17.70
CA ASN A 122 -15.35 -13.57 -18.69
C ASN A 122 -14.01 -14.19 -19.13
N VAL A 123 -13.84 -15.49 -18.91
CA VAL A 123 -12.55 -16.16 -19.06
C VAL A 123 -12.66 -17.43 -19.94
N ASN A 124 -11.55 -17.87 -20.47
CA ASN A 124 -11.41 -19.15 -21.15
C ASN A 124 -10.94 -20.24 -20.16
N ALA A 125 -10.98 -21.50 -20.60
CA ALA A 125 -10.48 -22.64 -19.82
C ALA A 125 -8.93 -22.68 -19.83
N GLU A 126 -8.30 -21.74 -19.13
CA GLU A 126 -6.83 -21.57 -19.05
C GLU A 126 -6.38 -21.40 -17.59
N GLU A 127 -5.13 -21.11 -17.39
CA GLU A 127 -4.62 -20.71 -16.06
C GLU A 127 -4.58 -19.20 -15.93
N TYR A 128 -4.96 -18.72 -14.76
CA TYR A 128 -4.98 -17.30 -14.45
C TYR A 128 -4.29 -17.03 -13.12
N ARG A 129 -3.84 -15.80 -12.99
CA ARG A 129 -3.37 -15.21 -11.75
C ARG A 129 -4.19 -13.96 -11.48
N VAL A 130 -4.75 -13.88 -10.28
CA VAL A 130 -5.49 -12.73 -9.78
C VAL A 130 -4.57 -11.98 -8.83
N LEU A 131 -4.30 -10.72 -9.10
CA LEU A 131 -3.56 -9.82 -8.22
C LEU A 131 -4.52 -8.79 -7.66
N VAL A 132 -4.51 -8.58 -6.34
CA VAL A 132 -5.40 -7.63 -5.67
C VAL A 132 -4.59 -6.66 -4.84
N TRP A 133 -4.95 -5.38 -4.96
CA TRP A 133 -4.38 -4.29 -4.19
C TRP A 133 -5.47 -3.33 -3.74
N CYS A 134 -5.51 -3.01 -2.44
CA CYS A 134 -6.37 -1.97 -1.91
C CYS A 134 -5.51 -0.87 -1.29
N ASP A 135 -5.84 0.39 -1.61
CA ASP A 135 -5.15 1.56 -1.08
C ASP A 135 -6.12 2.73 -0.86
N TYR A 136 -5.68 3.70 -0.05
CA TYR A 136 -6.42 4.94 0.13
C TYR A 136 -6.25 5.87 -1.06
N VAL A 137 -7.37 6.44 -1.50
CA VAL A 137 -7.45 7.45 -2.55
C VAL A 137 -8.33 8.62 -2.10
N ARG A 138 -8.21 9.76 -2.77
CA ARG A 138 -9.16 10.86 -2.54
C ARG A 138 -10.54 10.49 -3.06
N SER A 139 -11.57 10.76 -2.29
CA SER A 139 -12.97 10.44 -2.67
C SER A 139 -13.41 11.16 -3.96
N SER A 140 -12.79 12.29 -4.31
CA SER A 140 -13.04 13.04 -5.54
C SER A 140 -12.25 12.53 -6.76
N GLU A 141 -11.20 11.73 -6.57
CA GLU A 141 -10.19 11.35 -7.58
C GLU A 141 -9.83 9.87 -7.44
N ILE A 142 -10.83 9.01 -7.54
CA ILE A 142 -10.70 7.57 -7.26
C ILE A 142 -9.75 6.80 -8.21
N GLU A 143 -9.48 7.35 -9.38
CA GLU A 143 -8.53 6.76 -10.34
C GLU A 143 -7.09 7.16 -10.04
N GLU A 144 -6.87 8.24 -9.30
CA GLU A 144 -5.55 8.73 -8.96
C GLU A 144 -5.04 8.10 -7.65
N SER A 145 -3.85 7.55 -7.72
CA SER A 145 -3.19 6.99 -6.54
C SER A 145 -2.67 8.09 -5.63
N LEU A 146 -2.96 8.00 -4.34
CA LEU A 146 -2.48 8.96 -3.35
C LEU A 146 -1.03 8.66 -2.95
N CYS A 147 -0.80 7.46 -2.43
CA CYS A 147 0.49 7.04 -1.87
C CYS A 147 1.30 6.15 -2.80
N TYR A 148 0.66 5.53 -3.77
CA TYR A 148 1.25 4.44 -4.57
C TYR A 148 1.02 4.64 -6.06
N LYS A 149 2.02 4.31 -6.87
CA LYS A 149 1.88 4.14 -8.33
C LYS A 149 1.41 2.70 -8.56
N THR A 150 0.16 2.53 -8.96
CA THR A 150 -0.50 1.21 -9.07
C THR A 150 -0.82 0.81 -10.51
N ASP A 151 -0.15 1.41 -11.48
CA ASP A 151 -0.34 1.09 -12.90
C ASP A 151 0.00 -0.37 -13.22
N ASP A 152 0.99 -0.92 -12.53
CA ASP A 152 1.39 -2.32 -12.58
C ASP A 152 1.47 -2.92 -11.18
N LEU A 153 0.56 -3.84 -10.84
CA LEU A 153 0.54 -4.50 -9.53
C LEU A 153 1.74 -5.46 -9.32
N LYS A 154 2.49 -5.78 -10.36
CA LYS A 154 3.76 -6.52 -10.22
C LYS A 154 4.90 -5.63 -9.76
N ASN A 155 4.75 -4.31 -9.86
CA ASN A 155 5.77 -3.34 -9.53
C ASN A 155 5.15 -2.04 -8.98
N ILE A 156 4.48 -2.14 -7.85
CA ILE A 156 3.95 -0.98 -7.13
C ILE A 156 5.11 -0.18 -6.56
N LEU A 157 5.06 1.14 -6.69
CA LEU A 157 6.05 2.06 -6.15
C LEU A 157 5.36 3.09 -5.25
N TYR A 158 6.08 3.65 -4.28
CA TYR A 158 5.59 4.85 -3.61
C TYR A 158 5.46 6.01 -4.60
N ASN A 159 4.43 6.80 -4.41
CA ASN A 159 4.30 8.06 -5.13
C ASN A 159 5.28 9.08 -4.55
N ASP A 160 5.88 9.93 -5.41
CA ASP A 160 6.87 10.95 -4.99
C ASP A 160 6.23 12.15 -4.25
N ILE A 161 4.91 12.12 -4.05
CA ILE A 161 4.20 13.17 -3.33
C ILE A 161 4.48 13.03 -1.84
N GLU A 162 5.00 14.07 -1.20
CA GLU A 162 5.05 14.17 0.25
C GLU A 162 3.63 14.09 0.82
N ILE A 163 3.34 12.99 1.47
CA ILE A 163 2.07 12.81 2.14
C ILE A 163 2.27 13.22 3.58
N LYS A 164 1.57 14.27 3.99
CA LYS A 164 1.60 14.76 5.35
C LYS A 164 1.05 13.77 6.37
N ASP A 165 0.21 12.85 5.91
CA ASP A 165 -0.44 11.84 6.74
C ASP A 165 -0.02 10.45 6.30
N ASN A 166 0.94 9.86 6.99
CA ASN A 166 1.46 8.53 6.69
C ASN A 166 0.45 7.40 6.99
N ASN A 167 -0.68 7.69 7.66
CA ASN A 167 -1.76 6.72 7.84
C ASN A 167 -2.40 6.33 6.50
N MET A 168 -2.36 7.21 5.50
CA MET A 168 -2.85 6.93 4.14
C MET A 168 -1.97 5.96 3.36
N LYS A 169 -0.82 5.56 3.90
CA LYS A 169 0.04 4.51 3.32
C LYS A 169 -0.40 3.10 3.70
N ASP A 170 -1.43 2.93 4.53
CA ASP A 170 -1.99 1.61 4.80
C ASP A 170 -2.56 1.02 3.51
N ALA A 171 -2.25 -0.23 3.24
CA ALA A 171 -2.65 -0.94 2.04
C ALA A 171 -2.88 -2.41 2.34
N PHE A 172 -3.65 -3.07 1.46
CA PHE A 172 -3.96 -4.48 1.60
C PHE A 172 -3.75 -5.19 0.26
N THR A 173 -3.30 -6.42 0.30
CA THR A 173 -2.96 -7.18 -0.90
C THR A 173 -3.26 -8.66 -0.77
N ALA A 174 -3.58 -9.29 -1.89
CA ALA A 174 -3.66 -10.74 -2.02
C ALA A 174 -3.31 -11.20 -3.43
N MET A 175 -3.01 -12.49 -3.58
CA MET A 175 -2.77 -13.12 -4.87
C MET A 175 -3.35 -14.54 -4.86
N ALA A 176 -3.98 -14.94 -5.98
CA ALA A 176 -4.39 -16.32 -6.22
C ALA A 176 -3.97 -16.82 -7.61
N ASN A 177 -3.74 -18.13 -7.71
CA ASN A 177 -3.61 -18.81 -8.97
C ASN A 177 -4.88 -19.66 -9.22
N VAL A 178 -5.55 -19.40 -10.33
CA VAL A 178 -6.81 -20.05 -10.71
C VAL A 178 -6.59 -20.92 -11.94
N ASN A 179 -6.72 -22.24 -11.79
CA ASN A 179 -6.54 -23.18 -12.89
C ASN A 179 -7.89 -23.63 -13.41
N LEU A 180 -8.23 -23.24 -14.63
CA LEU A 180 -9.50 -23.59 -15.31
C LEU A 180 -9.31 -24.57 -16.47
N ARG A 181 -8.13 -25.18 -16.61
CA ARG A 181 -7.82 -26.09 -17.72
C ARG A 181 -8.72 -27.31 -17.81
N ASP A 182 -9.25 -27.77 -16.70
CA ASP A 182 -10.16 -28.91 -16.65
C ASP A 182 -11.47 -28.65 -17.42
N TYR A 183 -11.88 -27.39 -17.55
CA TYR A 183 -13.05 -26.99 -18.32
C TYR A 183 -12.85 -27.09 -19.85
N LYS A 184 -11.62 -27.29 -20.35
CA LYS A 184 -11.34 -27.47 -21.78
C LYS A 184 -12.06 -28.68 -22.39
N SER A 185 -12.30 -29.72 -21.60
CA SER A 185 -12.99 -30.92 -22.05
C SER A 185 -14.50 -30.76 -22.16
N ILE A 186 -15.05 -29.66 -21.64
CA ILE A 186 -16.47 -29.36 -21.62
C ILE A 186 -16.85 -28.64 -22.92
N LEU A 187 -17.76 -29.18 -23.68
CA LEU A 187 -18.10 -28.65 -25.01
C LEU A 187 -19.08 -27.48 -24.96
N THR A 188 -19.96 -27.44 -23.95
CA THR A 188 -21.02 -26.44 -23.82
C THR A 188 -21.34 -26.21 -22.34
N GLY A 189 -21.89 -25.03 -22.01
CA GLY A 189 -22.40 -24.69 -20.69
C GLY A 189 -21.96 -23.28 -20.25
N ILE A 190 -22.62 -22.80 -19.22
CA ILE A 190 -22.22 -21.57 -18.50
C ILE A 190 -21.84 -22.02 -17.09
N TYR A 191 -20.64 -21.65 -16.67
CA TYR A 191 -20.10 -22.03 -15.35
C TYR A 191 -19.66 -20.78 -14.62
N ASP A 192 -20.20 -20.64 -13.42
CA ASP A 192 -19.79 -19.62 -12.45
C ASP A 192 -18.74 -20.24 -11.51
N ILE A 193 -17.57 -19.66 -11.53
CA ILE A 193 -16.41 -20.08 -10.72
C ILE A 193 -16.16 -18.97 -9.71
N SER A 194 -16.06 -19.32 -8.45
CA SER A 194 -15.82 -18.36 -7.39
C SER A 194 -14.43 -18.55 -6.81
N GLU A 195 -13.68 -17.46 -6.71
CA GLU A 195 -12.42 -17.35 -5.99
C GLU A 195 -12.58 -16.36 -4.86
N HIS A 196 -12.16 -16.74 -3.66
CA HIS A 196 -12.24 -15.90 -2.47
C HIS A 196 -10.85 -15.60 -1.92
N LEU A 197 -10.55 -14.32 -1.70
CA LEU A 197 -9.26 -13.84 -1.26
C LEU A 197 -9.39 -13.05 0.04
N THR A 198 -8.53 -13.34 1.01
CA THR A 198 -8.36 -12.51 2.19
C THR A 198 -7.17 -11.58 1.96
N LEU A 199 -7.41 -10.29 2.01
CA LEU A 199 -6.40 -9.27 1.83
C LEU A 199 -5.67 -9.01 3.14
N GLU A 200 -4.35 -8.98 3.08
CA GLU A 200 -3.48 -8.72 4.22
C GLU A 200 -2.60 -7.51 3.97
N ARG A 201 -2.18 -6.84 5.05
CA ARG A 201 -1.25 -5.72 4.96
C ARG A 201 0.15 -6.17 4.53
N PRO A 202 0.74 -5.57 3.48
CA PRO A 202 2.13 -5.82 3.10
C PRO A 202 3.14 -5.05 3.97
N ASN A 203 2.65 -4.13 4.80
CA ASN A 203 3.44 -3.17 5.57
C ASN A 203 3.70 -3.64 7.00
N GLY A 204 4.84 -3.23 7.55
CA GLY A 204 5.07 -3.09 8.98
C GLY A 204 4.90 -1.62 9.38
N PHE A 205 4.46 -1.38 10.61
CA PHE A 205 4.15 -0.05 11.13
C PHE A 205 5.18 0.38 12.15
N MET A 206 5.53 1.67 12.13
CA MET A 206 6.40 2.29 13.11
C MET A 206 5.72 3.55 13.67
N LYS A 207 5.66 3.66 14.99
CA LYS A 207 5.11 4.80 15.71
C LYS A 207 6.17 5.34 16.67
N CYS A 208 6.48 6.63 16.59
CA CYS A 208 7.36 7.31 17.53
C CYS A 208 6.53 8.00 18.60
N VAL A 209 6.81 7.71 19.87
CA VAL A 209 6.05 8.22 21.00
C VAL A 209 6.99 8.83 22.02
N THR A 210 6.79 10.10 22.35
CA THR A 210 7.53 10.72 23.44
C THR A 210 6.76 10.62 24.76
N THR A 211 7.49 10.46 25.86
CA THR A 211 6.94 10.37 27.23
C THR A 211 7.23 11.62 28.07
N ASP A 212 7.93 12.58 27.51
CA ASP A 212 8.41 13.80 28.23
C ASP A 212 7.79 15.11 27.72
N ILE A 213 6.65 15.02 26.97
CA ILE A 213 5.98 16.20 26.41
C ILE A 213 5.60 17.24 27.43
N LYS A 214 5.16 16.83 28.61
CA LYS A 214 4.79 17.78 29.69
C LYS A 214 5.99 18.58 30.19
N GLU A 215 7.13 17.92 30.36
CA GLU A 215 8.38 18.58 30.77
C GLU A 215 8.90 19.49 29.65
N PHE A 216 8.83 19.00 28.41
CA PHE A 216 9.21 19.78 27.25
C PHE A 216 8.37 21.07 27.15
N ALA A 217 7.04 20.95 27.15
CA ALA A 217 6.11 22.09 27.05
C ALA A 217 6.23 23.08 28.19
N ALA A 218 6.64 22.65 29.41
CA ALA A 218 6.87 23.54 30.50
C ALA A 218 8.13 24.44 30.33
N ASN A 219 9.07 24.02 29.48
CA ASN A 219 10.34 24.73 29.26
C ASN A 219 10.46 25.36 27.85
N ASN A 220 9.50 25.11 26.96
CA ASN A 220 9.52 25.60 25.59
C ASN A 220 8.18 26.26 25.26
N ASP A 221 8.22 27.47 24.72
CA ASP A 221 7.04 28.19 24.26
C ASP A 221 6.81 27.84 22.74
N THR A 222 6.29 26.66 22.50
CA THR A 222 5.95 26.22 21.14
C THR A 222 4.66 25.43 21.16
N ASP A 223 3.79 25.70 20.16
CA ASP A 223 2.52 24.98 19.98
C ASP A 223 2.66 23.75 19.09
N GLU A 224 3.75 23.62 18.34
CA GLU A 224 3.99 22.54 17.41
C GLU A 224 5.43 22.03 17.47
N ILE A 225 5.60 20.74 17.21
CA ILE A 225 6.89 20.07 17.06
C ILE A 225 6.94 19.39 15.72
N THR A 226 8.01 19.58 14.98
CA THR A 226 8.30 18.81 13.76
C THR A 226 9.34 17.73 14.06
N CYS A 227 8.98 16.48 13.79
CA CYS A 227 9.87 15.34 13.74
C CYS A 227 10.39 15.19 12.29
N VAL A 228 11.70 15.17 12.12
CA VAL A 228 12.36 14.75 10.88
C VAL A 228 12.85 13.34 11.07
N MET A 229 12.33 12.41 10.30
CA MET A 229 12.76 11.01 10.31
C MET A 229 13.49 10.65 9.04
N SER A 230 14.65 10.03 9.18
CA SER A 230 15.47 9.56 8.06
C SER A 230 15.79 8.09 8.20
N TYR A 231 15.56 7.32 7.15
CA TYR A 231 16.04 5.94 7.05
C TYR A 231 17.48 5.94 6.56
N VAL A 232 18.38 5.38 7.35
CA VAL A 232 19.82 5.34 7.05
C VAL A 232 20.27 4.03 6.40
N GLN A 233 19.34 3.19 6.04
CA GLN A 233 19.55 1.92 5.33
C GLN A 233 18.63 1.84 4.12
N TYR A 234 18.88 0.83 3.28
CA TYR A 234 17.97 0.49 2.20
C TYR A 234 16.60 0.12 2.76
N VAL A 235 15.58 0.89 2.41
CA VAL A 235 14.17 0.55 2.65
C VAL A 235 13.49 0.27 1.34
N ALA A 236 12.49 -0.59 1.36
CA ALA A 236 11.73 -0.92 0.16
C ALA A 236 10.89 0.28 -0.27
N ALA A 237 11.11 0.76 -1.50
CA ALA A 237 10.33 1.80 -2.14
C ALA A 237 9.18 1.25 -2.98
N GLY A 238 9.05 -0.07 -3.07
CA GLY A 238 8.00 -0.72 -3.83
C GLY A 238 7.66 -2.12 -3.35
N TYR A 239 6.63 -2.70 -3.99
CA TYR A 239 6.09 -4.03 -3.68
C TYR A 239 5.61 -4.75 -4.93
N SER A 240 5.85 -6.04 -5.01
CA SER A 240 5.30 -6.92 -6.03
C SER A 240 4.16 -7.75 -5.45
N VAL A 241 2.93 -7.52 -5.91
CA VAL A 241 1.78 -8.37 -5.53
C VAL A 241 1.94 -9.78 -6.08
N GLU A 242 2.52 -9.94 -7.26
CA GLU A 242 2.76 -11.26 -7.87
C GLU A 242 3.74 -12.11 -7.05
N GLU A 243 4.80 -11.50 -6.52
CA GLU A 243 5.82 -12.18 -5.75
C GLU A 243 5.56 -12.13 -4.23
N GLN A 244 4.57 -11.34 -3.80
CA GLN A 244 4.20 -11.13 -2.40
C GLN A 244 5.38 -10.62 -1.55
N LYS A 245 6.23 -9.77 -2.13
CA LYS A 245 7.42 -9.25 -1.46
C LYS A 245 7.78 -7.82 -1.86
N PRO A 246 8.52 -7.10 -0.99
CA PRO A 246 9.05 -5.78 -1.32
C PRO A 246 10.07 -5.85 -2.47
N ASN A 247 10.18 -4.75 -3.20
CA ASN A 247 11.18 -4.52 -4.24
C ASN A 247 11.62 -3.04 -4.25
N ASN A 248 12.48 -2.67 -5.23
CA ASN A 248 12.92 -1.29 -5.44
C ASN A 248 13.43 -0.64 -4.15
N PHE A 249 14.58 -1.09 -3.65
CA PHE A 249 15.17 -0.56 -2.43
C PHE A 249 15.85 0.79 -2.68
N GLU A 250 15.51 1.80 -1.87
CA GLU A 250 16.11 3.13 -1.86
C GLU A 250 17.02 3.30 -0.64
N ILE A 251 18.03 4.14 -0.79
CA ILE A 251 18.88 4.62 0.31
C ILE A 251 18.31 5.97 0.77
N GLU A 252 18.29 6.18 2.09
CA GLU A 252 18.04 7.50 2.69
C GLU A 252 16.69 8.13 2.32
N ARG A 253 15.61 7.54 2.78
CA ARG A 253 14.31 8.18 2.74
C ARG A 253 14.13 9.07 3.96
N THR A 254 13.78 10.34 3.73
CA THR A 254 13.51 11.32 4.81
C THR A 254 12.12 11.90 4.65
N PHE A 255 11.41 12.10 5.77
CA PHE A 255 10.12 12.77 5.80
C PHE A 255 9.96 13.61 7.08
N THR A 256 8.97 14.51 7.06
CA THR A 256 8.62 15.36 8.22
C THR A 256 7.22 15.02 8.72
N SER A 257 7.05 15.05 10.04
CA SER A 257 5.74 14.96 10.70
C SER A 257 5.63 16.10 11.72
N THR A 258 4.58 16.91 11.64
CA THR A 258 4.34 18.01 12.57
C THR A 258 3.10 17.74 13.40
N VAL A 259 3.25 17.82 14.72
CA VAL A 259 2.20 17.55 15.71
C VAL A 259 2.03 18.71 16.68
N SER A 260 0.83 18.89 17.20
CA SER A 260 0.56 19.87 18.26
C SER A 260 1.09 19.38 19.60
N THR A 261 1.76 20.27 20.34
CA THR A 261 2.23 19.99 21.72
C THR A 261 1.08 19.76 22.71
N LYS A 262 -0.17 20.01 22.30
CA LYS A 262 -1.38 19.88 23.11
C LYS A 262 -2.09 18.53 22.93
N ASP A 263 -1.74 17.78 21.89
CA ASP A 263 -2.44 16.55 21.49
C ASP A 263 -1.88 15.28 22.18
N PHE A 264 -1.46 15.41 23.44
CA PHE A 264 -0.96 14.27 24.20
C PHE A 264 -2.05 13.52 24.95
N SER A 265 -1.83 12.23 25.16
CA SER A 265 -2.74 11.35 25.89
C SER A 265 -2.82 11.71 27.39
N ALA A 266 -3.83 11.17 28.09
CA ALA A 266 -3.96 11.33 29.54
C ALA A 266 -2.69 10.90 30.31
N ASN A 267 -1.96 9.91 29.78
CA ASN A 267 -0.70 9.43 30.36
C ASN A 267 0.49 10.36 30.11
N GLY A 268 0.32 11.41 29.29
CA GLY A 268 1.38 12.33 28.91
C GLY A 268 2.27 11.81 27.80
N GLU A 269 1.76 10.95 26.95
CA GLU A 269 2.42 10.44 25.76
C GLU A 269 1.92 11.21 24.52
N LEU A 270 2.85 11.56 23.62
CA LEU A 270 2.53 12.21 22.35
C LEU A 270 3.13 11.40 21.20
N VAL A 271 2.30 11.06 20.23
CA VAL A 271 2.77 10.46 18.96
C VAL A 271 3.41 11.55 18.13
N LEU A 272 4.72 11.44 17.89
CA LEU A 272 5.50 12.42 17.13
C LEU A 272 5.50 12.14 15.63
N CYS A 273 5.51 10.87 15.25
CA CYS A 273 5.40 10.46 13.87
C CYS A 273 4.94 9.00 13.76
N TYR A 274 4.44 8.68 12.57
CA TYR A 274 3.98 7.36 12.18
C TYR A 274 4.42 7.09 10.74
N ASP A 275 4.84 5.87 10.43
CA ASP A 275 5.12 5.46 9.05
C ASP A 275 4.81 3.99 8.82
N CYS A 276 4.49 3.66 7.56
CA CYS A 276 4.26 2.30 7.07
C CYS A 276 5.32 1.97 6.02
N ILE A 277 5.99 0.84 6.17
CA ILE A 277 7.04 0.39 5.24
C ILE A 277 6.72 -1.02 4.76
N PHE A 278 6.97 -1.29 3.49
CA PHE A 278 6.91 -2.65 2.96
C PHE A 278 7.94 -3.55 3.62
N VAL A 279 7.48 -4.69 4.11
CA VAL A 279 8.32 -5.67 4.80
C VAL A 279 8.13 -7.08 4.20
N ASN A 280 9.18 -7.88 4.29
CA ASN A 280 9.22 -9.20 3.67
C ASN A 280 8.72 -10.27 4.65
N GLY A 281 7.45 -10.28 5.04
CA GLY A 281 6.83 -11.37 5.83
C GLY A 281 7.58 -11.86 7.08
N LYS A 282 8.91 -11.82 7.03
CA LYS A 282 9.83 -12.00 8.14
C LYS A 282 10.14 -10.66 8.79
N GLN A 283 10.81 -10.70 9.94
CA GLN A 283 11.31 -9.48 10.56
C GLN A 283 12.30 -8.78 9.64
N THR A 284 12.11 -7.46 9.46
CA THR A 284 13.04 -6.57 8.78
C THR A 284 13.50 -5.53 9.80
N ASN A 285 14.79 -5.38 10.02
CA ASN A 285 15.33 -4.33 10.86
C ASN A 285 15.68 -3.13 9.99
N VAL A 286 15.12 -1.98 10.31
CA VAL A 286 15.48 -0.70 9.69
C VAL A 286 16.24 0.15 10.70
N LYS A 287 17.15 1.00 10.21
CA LYS A 287 17.81 2.00 11.05
C LYS A 287 17.26 3.36 10.71
N VAL A 288 16.91 4.11 11.76
CA VAL A 288 16.36 5.46 11.63
C VAL A 288 17.16 6.46 12.43
N ASN A 289 17.24 7.68 11.90
CA ASN A 289 17.60 8.88 12.65
C ASN A 289 16.35 9.71 12.83
N MET A 290 16.23 10.32 14.00
CA MET A 290 15.15 11.23 14.34
C MET A 290 15.73 12.53 14.84
N ALA A 291 15.22 13.67 14.37
CA ALA A 291 15.56 14.99 14.86
C ALA A 291 14.28 15.80 15.09
N PHE A 292 14.22 16.55 16.16
CA PHE A 292 13.02 17.27 16.58
C PHE A 292 13.28 18.78 16.59
N TYR A 293 12.31 19.55 16.11
CA TYR A 293 12.41 20.99 15.90
C TYR A 293 11.19 21.71 16.46
N ASN A 294 11.38 22.91 16.97
CA ASN A 294 10.30 23.79 17.39
C ASN A 294 9.54 24.37 16.20
N GLY A 295 8.22 24.24 16.23
CA GLY A 295 7.32 24.79 15.23
C GLY A 295 7.17 23.89 13.99
N ARG A 296 6.36 24.38 13.06
CA ARG A 296 6.05 23.70 11.80
C ARG A 296 7.18 23.88 10.80
N MET A 297 7.60 22.77 10.21
CA MET A 297 8.60 22.76 9.13
C MET A 297 8.22 21.73 8.07
N THR A 298 8.59 22.00 6.83
CA THR A 298 8.41 21.11 5.70
C THR A 298 9.77 20.84 5.04
N LEU A 299 9.98 19.63 4.56
CA LEU A 299 11.17 19.28 3.79
C LEU A 299 10.95 19.66 2.32
N VAL A 300 11.74 20.61 1.81
CA VAL A 300 11.69 21.06 0.42
C VAL A 300 13.08 20.92 -0.18
N ASN A 301 13.25 20.11 -1.21
CA ASN A 301 14.55 19.85 -1.86
C ASN A 301 15.64 19.47 -0.83
N ASN A 302 15.33 18.59 0.13
CA ASN A 302 16.21 18.19 1.22
C ASN A 302 16.65 19.33 2.16
N GLN A 303 15.89 20.42 2.24
CA GLN A 303 16.09 21.51 3.18
C GLN A 303 14.85 21.65 4.07
N LEU A 304 15.06 21.91 5.35
CA LEU A 304 13.96 22.23 6.28
C LEU A 304 13.57 23.70 6.12
N VAL A 305 12.30 23.92 5.84
CA VAL A 305 11.77 25.27 5.56
C VAL A 305 10.56 25.53 6.46
N LYS A 306 10.57 26.67 7.15
CA LYS A 306 9.40 27.18 7.90
C LYS A 306 8.34 27.73 6.96
N ASP A 307 7.13 27.95 7.47
CA ASP A 307 6.01 28.52 6.69
C ASP A 307 6.32 29.94 6.12
N ASP A 308 7.23 30.68 6.75
CA ASP A 308 7.68 32.00 6.28
C ASP A 308 8.81 31.94 5.23
N GLY A 309 9.21 30.74 4.82
CA GLY A 309 10.28 30.51 3.84
C GLY A 309 11.69 30.47 4.43
N THR A 310 11.84 30.59 5.76
CA THR A 310 13.15 30.51 6.44
C THR A 310 13.68 29.11 6.37
N ILE A 311 14.91 28.92 5.88
CA ILE A 311 15.64 27.66 5.88
C ILE A 311 16.26 27.46 7.27
N VAL A 312 16.02 26.27 7.84
CA VAL A 312 16.53 25.86 9.16
C VAL A 312 17.63 24.84 8.96
N PRO A 313 18.85 25.06 9.49
CA PRO A 313 19.91 24.06 9.48
C PRO A 313 19.50 22.78 10.24
N PHE A 314 19.94 21.62 9.76
CA PHE A 314 19.64 20.35 10.43
C PHE A 314 20.24 20.25 11.83
N GLU A 315 21.35 20.95 12.10
CA GLU A 315 22.00 21.04 13.40
C GLU A 315 21.23 21.86 14.43
N ASP A 316 20.27 22.70 14.01
CA ASP A 316 19.44 23.52 14.90
C ASP A 316 18.27 22.74 15.53
N CYS A 317 18.36 21.40 15.55
CA CYS A 317 17.37 20.56 16.22
C CYS A 317 17.41 20.73 17.75
N ILE A 318 16.26 20.55 18.40
CA ILE A 318 16.13 20.53 19.86
C ILE A 318 16.88 19.33 20.43
N THR A 319 16.58 18.16 19.88
CA THR A 319 17.18 16.87 20.24
C THR A 319 17.29 16.00 19.01
N SER A 320 18.20 15.04 19.05
CA SER A 320 18.37 14.04 17.97
C SER A 320 18.68 12.66 18.53
N TRP A 321 18.24 11.66 17.80
CA TRP A 321 18.46 10.24 18.07
C TRP A 321 18.95 9.57 16.81
N SER A 322 20.15 9.00 16.84
CA SER A 322 20.82 8.44 15.67
C SER A 322 20.93 6.92 15.74
N ASN A 323 20.83 6.26 14.59
CA ASN A 323 21.04 4.82 14.43
C ASN A 323 20.11 3.92 15.27
N ILE A 324 18.88 4.36 15.50
CA ILE A 324 17.89 3.55 16.20
C ILE A 324 17.51 2.36 15.33
N SER A 325 17.72 1.15 15.81
CA SER A 325 17.32 -0.08 15.12
C SER A 325 15.86 -0.41 15.44
N VAL A 326 15.02 -0.45 14.42
CA VAL A 326 13.58 -0.67 14.53
C VAL A 326 13.22 -1.98 13.83
N PRO A 327 12.84 -3.02 14.59
CA PRO A 327 12.37 -4.26 13.99
C PRO A 327 10.93 -4.09 13.49
N LEU A 328 10.67 -4.46 12.24
CA LEU A 328 9.37 -4.38 11.60
C LEU A 328 8.94 -5.75 11.08
N LYS A 329 7.68 -6.07 11.19
CA LYS A 329 7.08 -7.27 10.62
C LYS A 329 5.74 -6.92 9.96
N LYS A 330 5.37 -7.68 8.93
CA LYS A 330 4.11 -7.56 8.20
C LYS A 330 2.92 -7.55 9.18
N ASN A 331 2.02 -6.60 9.02
CA ASN A 331 0.84 -6.39 9.87
C ASN A 331 1.16 -6.23 11.38
N MET A 332 2.30 -5.65 11.72
CA MET A 332 2.71 -5.44 13.10
C MET A 332 3.13 -4.00 13.35
N GLU A 333 2.83 -3.49 14.53
CA GLU A 333 3.25 -2.16 14.98
C GLU A 333 4.48 -2.25 15.89
N THR A 334 5.49 -1.44 15.59
CA THR A 334 6.64 -1.21 16.45
C THR A 334 6.56 0.21 17.01
N ILE A 335 6.53 0.35 18.34
CA ILE A 335 6.58 1.67 19.00
C ILE A 335 8.02 1.94 19.43
N VAL A 336 8.54 3.06 18.96
CA VAL A 336 9.78 3.66 19.44
C VAL A 336 9.42 4.70 20.47
N SER A 337 9.76 4.50 21.74
CA SER A 337 9.33 5.37 22.83
C SER A 337 10.48 5.78 23.74
N GLY A 338 10.35 6.94 24.39
CA GLY A 338 11.34 7.44 25.35
C GLY A 338 11.17 8.92 25.65
N ARG A 339 12.15 9.49 26.33
CA ARG A 339 12.28 10.93 26.56
C ARG A 339 12.91 11.61 25.35
N LEU A 340 12.18 11.59 24.22
CA LEU A 340 12.75 11.96 22.94
C LEU A 340 12.98 13.47 22.75
N LEU A 341 12.27 14.31 23.50
CA LEU A 341 12.30 15.77 23.35
C LEU A 341 13.25 16.50 24.33
N THR A 342 13.60 15.85 25.43
CA THR A 342 14.47 16.48 26.45
C THR A 342 15.84 15.81 26.57
N THR A 343 16.07 14.72 25.83
CA THR A 343 17.35 14.02 25.80
C THR A 343 17.76 13.70 24.38
N SER A 344 19.06 13.65 24.11
CA SER A 344 19.61 13.25 22.81
C SER A 344 20.52 12.04 22.97
N PHE A 345 20.57 11.22 21.94
CA PHE A 345 21.48 10.09 21.88
C PHE A 345 22.18 10.07 20.52
N ASP A 346 23.50 10.28 20.58
CA ASP A 346 24.37 10.04 19.45
C ASP A 346 25.43 9.01 19.91
N PRO A 347 25.46 7.80 19.36
CA PRO A 347 26.43 6.78 19.75
C PRO A 347 27.87 7.12 19.36
N GLY A 348 28.12 8.39 19.01
CA GLY A 348 29.46 8.91 18.72
C GLY A 348 29.93 8.52 17.32
N GLY A 349 30.13 9.51 16.48
CA GLY A 349 30.52 9.39 15.09
C GLY A 349 31.92 8.85 14.79
N ILE A 350 32.36 7.81 15.44
CA ILE A 350 33.42 6.95 14.95
C ILE A 350 32.74 5.64 14.59
N GLY A 351 32.58 5.37 13.30
CA GLY A 351 32.04 4.13 12.76
C GLY A 351 32.90 2.91 13.13
N ILE A 352 32.88 2.58 14.39
CA ILE A 352 33.06 1.23 14.83
C ILE A 352 31.68 0.64 14.63
N ASN A 353 31.46 0.03 13.47
CA ASN A 353 30.42 -0.95 13.31
C ASN A 353 30.60 -1.94 14.49
N PRO A 354 29.82 -1.84 15.59
CA PRO A 354 29.84 -2.90 16.55
C PRO A 354 29.19 -4.02 15.77
N GLY A 355 29.92 -5.03 15.37
CA GLY A 355 29.52 -6.15 14.53
C GLY A 355 28.23 -6.86 14.95
N PHE A 356 27.17 -6.11 15.07
CA PHE A 356 25.79 -6.54 15.13
C PHE A 356 25.27 -6.72 13.70
N GLU A 357 25.98 -7.55 12.93
CA GLU A 357 25.37 -8.30 11.86
C GLU A 357 24.46 -9.39 12.41
N ASP A 358 24.39 -9.54 13.73
CA ASP A 358 23.43 -10.43 14.35
C ASP A 358 22.05 -9.79 14.21
N GLU A 359 21.30 -10.36 13.30
CA GLU A 359 19.85 -10.21 13.17
C GLU A 359 19.24 -10.20 14.58
N ILE A 360 18.68 -9.06 15.04
CA ILE A 360 17.98 -9.02 16.33
C ILE A 360 16.77 -9.93 16.16
N ILE A 361 16.94 -11.19 16.49
CA ILE A 361 15.86 -12.17 16.47
C ILE A 361 15.03 -11.90 17.71
N ILE A 362 13.98 -11.10 17.57
CA ILE A 362 12.95 -11.06 18.58
C ILE A 362 12.21 -12.39 18.48
N PRO A 363 12.18 -13.20 19.55
CA PRO A 363 11.45 -14.46 19.54
C PRO A 363 9.95 -14.13 19.42
N TRP A 364 9.46 -14.12 18.21
CA TRP A 364 8.04 -14.10 17.96
C TRP A 364 7.52 -15.49 18.30
N ASN A 365 6.69 -15.57 19.34
CA ASN A 365 5.95 -16.81 19.60
C ASN A 365 4.92 -16.97 18.49
N ASP A 366 5.13 -17.90 17.58
CA ASP A 366 4.18 -18.30 16.54
C ASP A 366 2.89 -18.85 17.14
#